data_af98f0340e403a20ede20dd8fd2b4e05
#
_entry.id   af98f0340e403a20ede20dd8fd2b4e05
#
_cell.length_a   1.000
_cell.length_b   1.000
_cell.length_c   1.000
_cell.angle_alpha   90.00
_cell.angle_beta   90.00
_cell.angle_gamma   90.00
#
_symmetry.space_group_name_H-M   'P 1'
#
loop_
_entity.id
_entity.type
_entity.pdbx_description
1 polymer ?
#
loop_
_entity_poly.entity_id
_entity_poly.type
_entity_poly.pdbx_seq_one_letter_code
_entity_poly.pdbx_strand_id
1 'polypeptide(L)'
;KHGVLTPEDPYAKWPGPGPTRAIVPTFLLFDYSFRPAGVSRADAVAWAEASGIRSADEDLLAPDPFATRDDWCAARIEATEARLSALPADVKLIVANHFPLRADLAITPRIPRFSIWCGTTKTNDWHRRFNVEAVIYGHLHLRSSKEIDGVRFEEVSLGYPKQWRQSKPLADYLRPIL
;
A
#
# COMPACT_ATOMS: atom_id res chain seq x y z
N LYS A 1 -1.91 -23.26 -14.30
CA LYS A 1 -1.61 -22.29 -13.21
C LYS A 1 -0.46 -21.44 -13.70
N HIS A 2 -0.57 -20.12 -13.57
CA HIS A 2 0.40 -19.15 -14.14
C HIS A 2 1.48 -18.70 -13.14
N GLY A 3 1.58 -19.34 -11.95
CA GLY A 3 2.59 -19.00 -10.93
C GLY A 3 2.40 -17.62 -10.27
N VAL A 4 1.21 -17.03 -10.38
CA VAL A 4 0.89 -15.78 -9.70
C VAL A 4 0.70 -16.05 -8.22
N LEU A 5 1.38 -15.25 -7.38
CA LEU A 5 1.23 -15.28 -5.93
C LEU A 5 0.16 -14.27 -5.50
N THR A 6 -0.68 -14.68 -4.57
CA THR A 6 -1.69 -13.83 -3.93
C THR A 6 -1.29 -13.54 -2.48
N PRO A 7 -1.93 -12.60 -1.80
CA PRO A 7 -1.71 -12.35 -0.37
C PRO A 7 -2.00 -13.55 0.55
N GLU A 8 -2.77 -14.54 0.07
CA GLU A 8 -3.14 -15.76 0.82
C GLU A 8 -2.10 -16.87 0.66
N ASP A 9 -1.26 -16.83 -0.38
CA ASP A 9 -0.22 -17.82 -0.62
C ASP A 9 0.94 -17.69 0.39
N PRO A 10 1.72 -18.76 0.63
CA PRO A 10 2.97 -18.65 1.37
C PRO A 10 3.91 -17.65 0.71
N TYR A 11 4.59 -16.83 1.52
CA TYR A 11 5.54 -15.86 1.00
C TYR A 11 6.70 -16.53 0.28
N ALA A 12 6.94 -16.14 -0.96
CA ALA A 12 8.01 -16.73 -1.77
C ALA A 12 9.38 -16.21 -1.33
N LYS A 13 10.34 -17.11 -1.26
CA LYS A 13 11.76 -16.72 -1.10
C LYS A 13 12.29 -16.18 -2.41
N TRP A 14 12.99 -15.05 -2.34
CA TRP A 14 13.73 -14.51 -3.48
C TRP A 14 14.92 -15.44 -3.80
N PRO A 15 15.03 -15.95 -5.06
CA PRO A 15 16.10 -16.88 -5.43
C PRO A 15 17.41 -16.19 -5.81
N GLY A 16 17.43 -14.85 -5.86
CA GLY A 16 18.62 -14.09 -6.27
C GLY A 16 19.71 -14.01 -5.21
N PRO A 17 20.85 -13.41 -5.54
CA PRO A 17 21.99 -13.31 -4.64
C PRO A 17 21.72 -12.40 -3.44
N GLY A 18 22.57 -12.51 -2.42
CA GLY A 18 22.54 -11.67 -1.22
C GLY A 18 21.84 -12.33 -0.03
N PRO A 19 21.35 -11.54 0.93
CA PRO A 19 20.67 -12.07 2.12
C PRO A 19 19.36 -12.78 1.74
N THR A 20 18.89 -13.66 2.62
CA THR A 20 17.59 -14.31 2.45
C THR A 20 16.49 -13.25 2.44
N ARG A 21 15.68 -13.23 1.39
CA ARG A 21 14.56 -12.32 1.23
C ARG A 21 13.24 -13.06 1.04
N ALA A 22 12.15 -12.50 1.55
CA ALA A 22 10.80 -12.93 1.27
C ALA A 22 10.08 -11.86 0.46
N ILE A 23 9.40 -12.29 -0.61
CA ILE A 23 8.45 -11.44 -1.34
C ILE A 23 7.11 -11.55 -0.64
N VAL A 24 6.61 -10.43 -0.18
CA VAL A 24 5.45 -10.32 0.70
C VAL A 24 4.33 -9.55 0.00
N PRO A 25 3.56 -10.20 -0.89
CA PRO A 25 2.34 -9.58 -1.40
C PRO A 25 1.34 -9.44 -0.25
N THR A 26 0.74 -8.26 -0.13
CA THR A 26 -0.27 -7.97 0.86
C THR A 26 -1.52 -7.40 0.20
N PHE A 27 -2.65 -7.56 0.87
CA PHE A 27 -3.88 -6.86 0.54
C PHE A 27 -4.34 -6.13 1.80
N LEU A 28 -3.89 -4.91 1.93
CA LEU A 28 -4.27 -3.99 3.00
C LEU A 28 -5.15 -2.91 2.41
N LEU A 29 -6.14 -2.50 3.18
CA LEU A 29 -7.13 -1.53 2.77
C LEU A 29 -6.87 -0.16 3.41
N PHE A 30 -7.88 0.67 3.41
CA PHE A 30 -7.94 1.93 4.13
C PHE A 30 -9.05 1.86 5.20
N ASP A 31 -8.84 2.61 6.26
CA ASP A 31 -9.79 2.78 7.36
C ASP A 31 -10.06 4.28 7.64
N TYR A 32 -9.77 5.12 6.65
CA TYR A 32 -9.90 6.57 6.71
C TYR A 32 -9.03 7.25 7.78
N SER A 33 -8.10 6.52 8.39
CA SER A 33 -7.26 7.05 9.47
C SER A 33 -6.21 8.04 9.01
N PHE A 34 -5.97 8.18 7.69
CA PHE A 34 -5.12 9.24 7.13
C PHE A 34 -5.83 10.60 7.04
N ARG A 35 -7.00 10.75 7.66
CA ARG A 35 -7.67 12.03 7.82
C ARG A 35 -6.93 12.95 8.79
N PRO A 36 -7.12 14.28 8.70
CA PRO A 36 -6.60 15.21 9.70
C PRO A 36 -7.18 14.95 11.08
N ALA A 37 -6.41 15.24 12.12
CA ALA A 37 -6.82 15.01 13.51
C ALA A 37 -8.13 15.73 13.90
N GLY A 38 -8.46 16.87 13.27
CA GLY A 38 -9.70 17.61 13.51
C GLY A 38 -10.94 17.06 12.79
N VAL A 39 -10.81 15.99 12.01
CA VAL A 39 -11.92 15.38 11.27
C VAL A 39 -12.27 14.05 11.93
N SER A 40 -13.53 13.89 12.35
CA SER A 40 -13.98 12.62 12.93
C SER A 40 -14.00 11.49 11.88
N ARG A 41 -14.02 10.22 12.33
CA ARG A 41 -14.16 9.08 11.40
C ARG A 41 -15.49 9.16 10.66
N ALA A 42 -16.57 9.54 11.35
CA ALA A 42 -17.90 9.63 10.76
C ALA A 42 -17.96 10.70 9.66
N ASP A 43 -17.23 11.80 9.83
CA ASP A 43 -17.24 12.94 8.91
C ASP A 43 -16.21 12.81 7.78
N ALA A 44 -15.32 11.81 7.81
CA ALA A 44 -14.17 11.72 6.90
C ALA A 44 -14.57 11.79 5.41
N VAL A 45 -15.57 11.00 5.01
CA VAL A 45 -16.04 10.97 3.61
C VAL A 45 -16.66 12.28 3.22
N ALA A 46 -17.58 12.82 4.03
CA ALA A 46 -18.23 14.11 3.78
C ALA A 46 -17.20 15.26 3.72
N TRP A 47 -16.17 15.22 4.58
CA TRP A 47 -15.07 16.18 4.55
C TRP A 47 -14.30 16.14 3.23
N ALA A 48 -14.03 14.95 2.68
CA ALA A 48 -13.35 14.82 1.40
C ALA A 48 -14.26 15.29 0.24
N GLU A 49 -15.53 14.88 0.24
CA GLU A 49 -16.53 15.24 -0.77
C GLU A 49 -16.79 16.74 -0.83
N ALA A 50 -16.69 17.45 0.28
CA ALA A 50 -16.80 18.92 0.31
C ALA A 50 -15.76 19.64 -0.56
N SER A 51 -14.69 18.95 -0.99
CA SER A 51 -13.72 19.47 -1.98
C SER A 51 -13.91 18.90 -3.39
N GLY A 52 -15.02 18.25 -3.66
CA GLY A 52 -15.32 17.61 -4.95
C GLY A 52 -14.53 16.30 -5.17
N ILE A 53 -13.99 15.70 -4.11
CA ILE A 53 -13.17 14.47 -4.18
C ILE A 53 -13.97 13.30 -3.63
N ARG A 54 -14.11 12.23 -4.44
CA ARG A 54 -14.65 10.94 -4.03
C ARG A 54 -13.86 9.82 -4.67
N SER A 55 -13.51 8.80 -3.90
CA SER A 55 -12.92 7.58 -4.45
C SER A 55 -14.00 6.66 -5.02
N ALA A 56 -13.72 6.03 -6.16
CA ALA A 56 -14.58 4.99 -6.69
C ALA A 56 -14.69 3.78 -5.76
N ASP A 57 -13.73 3.59 -4.86
CA ASP A 57 -13.74 2.52 -3.86
C ASP A 57 -14.92 2.64 -2.87
N GLU A 58 -15.46 3.86 -2.68
CA GLU A 58 -16.66 4.04 -1.86
C GLU A 58 -17.89 3.35 -2.46
N ASP A 59 -17.95 3.26 -3.76
CA ASP A 59 -19.09 2.71 -4.47
C ASP A 59 -18.85 1.27 -4.95
N LEU A 60 -17.61 0.91 -5.26
CA LEU A 60 -17.26 -0.34 -5.90
C LEU A 60 -16.67 -1.40 -4.96
N LEU A 61 -16.15 -1.00 -3.80
CA LEU A 61 -15.50 -1.90 -2.86
C LEU A 61 -16.47 -2.31 -1.74
N ALA A 62 -17.19 -3.41 -1.96
CA ALA A 62 -18.07 -3.99 -0.95
C ALA A 62 -17.26 -4.70 0.14
N PRO A 63 -17.57 -4.49 1.44
CA PRO A 63 -16.80 -5.08 2.54
C PRO A 63 -17.19 -6.52 2.88
N ASP A 64 -18.19 -7.14 2.23
CA ASP A 64 -18.67 -8.47 2.57
C ASP A 64 -17.53 -9.50 2.70
N PRO A 65 -17.54 -10.38 3.71
CA PRO A 65 -18.57 -10.58 4.73
C PRO A 65 -18.44 -9.67 5.97
N PHE A 66 -17.60 -8.66 5.97
CA PHE A 66 -17.40 -7.73 7.10
C PHE A 66 -18.53 -6.69 7.14
N ALA A 67 -18.82 -6.18 8.34
CA ALA A 67 -19.87 -5.16 8.51
C ALA A 67 -19.46 -3.81 7.88
N THR A 68 -18.18 -3.48 7.95
CA THR A 68 -17.61 -2.23 7.43
C THR A 68 -16.27 -2.44 6.74
N ARG A 69 -15.81 -1.45 5.95
CA ARG A 69 -14.45 -1.44 5.39
C ARG A 69 -13.39 -1.32 6.48
N ASP A 70 -13.69 -0.63 7.58
CA ASP A 70 -12.81 -0.53 8.75
C ASP A 70 -12.56 -1.90 9.40
N ASP A 71 -13.62 -2.72 9.56
CA ASP A 71 -13.51 -4.08 10.08
C ASP A 71 -12.71 -4.98 9.15
N TRP A 72 -12.97 -4.88 7.84
CA TRP A 72 -12.21 -5.60 6.84
C TRP A 72 -10.73 -5.19 6.86
N CYS A 73 -10.43 -3.89 6.88
CA CYS A 73 -9.08 -3.38 7.00
C CYS A 73 -8.39 -3.92 8.26
N ALA A 74 -9.06 -3.88 9.42
CA ALA A 74 -8.53 -4.38 10.67
C ALA A 74 -8.19 -5.87 10.60
N ALA A 75 -9.08 -6.69 10.08
CA ALA A 75 -8.87 -8.13 9.92
C ALA A 75 -7.69 -8.45 8.98
N ARG A 76 -7.54 -7.69 7.88
CA ARG A 76 -6.41 -7.86 6.95
C ARG A 76 -5.07 -7.49 7.60
N ILE A 77 -5.05 -6.44 8.42
CA ILE A 77 -3.86 -6.03 9.16
C ILE A 77 -3.46 -7.10 10.16
N GLU A 78 -4.39 -7.55 10.99
CA GLU A 78 -4.16 -8.59 12.00
C GLU A 78 -3.59 -9.88 11.37
N ALA A 79 -4.25 -10.37 10.32
CA ALA A 79 -3.80 -11.57 9.60
C ALA A 79 -2.40 -11.39 8.99
N THR A 80 -2.11 -10.21 8.45
CA THR A 80 -0.81 -9.92 7.84
C THR A 80 0.28 -9.80 8.92
N GLU A 81 0.02 -9.09 10.02
CA GLU A 81 0.97 -8.96 11.14
C GLU A 81 1.30 -10.32 11.76
N ALA A 82 0.32 -11.20 11.94
CA ALA A 82 0.54 -12.56 12.44
C ALA A 82 1.48 -13.35 11.52
N ARG A 83 1.30 -13.24 10.21
CA ARG A 83 2.15 -13.89 9.22
C ARG A 83 3.56 -13.31 9.17
N LEU A 84 3.70 -11.98 9.26
CA LEU A 84 5.01 -11.31 9.29
C LEU A 84 5.78 -11.69 10.55
N SER A 85 5.10 -11.74 11.69
CA SER A 85 5.70 -12.11 12.98
C SER A 85 6.15 -13.57 13.04
N ALA A 86 5.60 -14.44 12.20
CA ALA A 86 6.00 -15.85 12.11
C ALA A 86 7.26 -16.07 11.24
N LEU A 87 7.74 -15.04 10.53
CA LEU A 87 8.96 -15.15 9.73
C LEU A 87 10.21 -15.07 10.60
N PRO A 88 11.31 -15.76 10.22
CA PRO A 88 12.60 -15.60 10.90
C PRO A 88 13.07 -14.14 10.85
N ALA A 89 13.61 -13.65 11.97
CA ALA A 89 14.00 -12.25 12.13
C ALA A 89 15.12 -11.78 11.18
N ASP A 90 15.92 -12.71 10.67
CA ASP A 90 17.01 -12.46 9.73
C ASP A 90 16.55 -12.35 8.26
N VAL A 91 15.31 -12.74 7.97
CA VAL A 91 14.77 -12.65 6.61
C VAL A 91 14.40 -11.21 6.30
N LYS A 92 14.95 -10.68 5.21
CA LYS A 92 14.60 -9.36 4.67
C LYS A 92 13.26 -9.42 3.95
N LEU A 93 12.41 -8.40 4.14
CA LEU A 93 11.07 -8.37 3.55
C LEU A 93 10.99 -7.34 2.41
N ILE A 94 10.50 -7.80 1.26
CA ILE A 94 10.09 -6.94 0.15
C ILE A 94 8.55 -6.93 0.16
N VAL A 95 7.98 -5.89 0.74
CA VAL A 95 6.52 -5.78 0.90
C VAL A 95 5.91 -5.14 -0.33
N ALA A 96 4.92 -5.77 -0.91
CA ALA A 96 4.14 -5.22 -2.03
C ALA A 96 2.67 -5.05 -1.61
N ASN A 97 2.19 -3.82 -1.65
CA ASN A 97 0.81 -3.47 -1.34
C ASN A 97 0.26 -2.51 -2.40
N HIS A 98 -1.07 -2.42 -2.55
CA HIS A 98 -1.67 -1.42 -3.43
C HIS A 98 -1.55 -0.01 -2.84
N PHE A 99 -1.90 0.16 -1.58
CA PHE A 99 -1.85 1.44 -0.87
C PHE A 99 -0.49 1.67 -0.21
N PRO A 100 -0.03 2.92 -0.05
CA PRO A 100 1.15 3.21 0.77
C PRO A 100 0.95 2.76 2.21
N LEU A 101 2.01 2.26 2.85
CA LEU A 101 1.96 1.85 4.26
C LEU A 101 1.99 3.03 5.24
N ARG A 102 2.29 4.25 4.76
CA ARG A 102 2.53 5.43 5.61
C ARG A 102 1.72 6.63 5.15
N ALA A 103 1.15 7.35 6.11
CA ALA A 103 0.35 8.55 5.84
C ALA A 103 1.15 9.68 5.15
N ASP A 104 2.44 9.83 5.48
CA ASP A 104 3.30 10.86 4.88
C ASP A 104 3.70 10.54 3.42
N LEU A 105 3.41 9.34 2.94
CA LEU A 105 3.54 8.95 1.54
C LEU A 105 2.21 9.08 0.76
N ALA A 106 1.09 9.23 1.44
CA ALA A 106 -0.25 9.33 0.86
C ALA A 106 -0.63 10.75 0.41
N ILE A 107 0.34 11.66 0.31
CA ILE A 107 0.08 13.07 -0.03
C ILE A 107 -0.03 13.22 -1.55
N THR A 108 -1.20 13.64 -2.00
CA THR A 108 -1.49 13.99 -3.40
C THR A 108 -1.70 15.51 -3.50
N PRO A 109 -0.73 16.30 -4.00
CA PRO A 109 -0.78 17.76 -3.92
C PRO A 109 -2.03 18.40 -4.55
N ARG A 110 -2.56 17.79 -5.62
CA ARG A 110 -3.75 18.30 -6.34
C ARG A 110 -5.07 17.94 -5.67
N ILE A 111 -5.09 16.86 -4.91
CA ILE A 111 -6.31 16.29 -4.29
C ILE A 111 -6.01 15.83 -2.86
N PRO A 112 -5.54 16.71 -1.96
CA PRO A 112 -4.99 16.28 -0.65
C PRO A 112 -5.98 15.52 0.22
N ARG A 113 -7.29 15.77 0.07
CA ARG A 113 -8.32 15.06 0.83
C ARG A 113 -8.55 13.62 0.36
N PHE A 114 -7.97 13.24 -0.78
CA PHE A 114 -7.96 11.84 -1.26
C PHE A 114 -7.19 10.90 -0.33
N SER A 115 -6.31 11.43 0.52
CA SER A 115 -5.52 10.66 1.47
C SER A 115 -6.32 9.68 2.33
N ILE A 116 -7.57 10.01 2.67
CA ILE A 116 -8.42 9.14 3.51
C ILE A 116 -8.68 7.76 2.92
N TRP A 117 -8.54 7.61 1.60
CA TRP A 117 -8.67 6.34 0.89
C TRP A 117 -7.33 5.69 0.53
N CYS A 118 -6.23 6.14 1.13
CA CYS A 118 -4.89 5.73 0.73
C CYS A 118 -4.19 4.78 1.70
N GLY A 119 -4.88 4.25 2.69
CA GLY A 119 -4.29 3.31 3.65
C GLY A 119 -4.72 3.53 5.10
N THR A 120 -3.88 3.09 6.02
CA THR A 120 -4.18 3.11 7.45
C THR A 120 -2.96 3.49 8.28
N THR A 121 -3.18 4.22 9.37
CA THR A 121 -2.12 4.58 10.34
C THR A 121 -1.55 3.37 11.07
N LYS A 122 -2.24 2.23 11.09
CA LYS A 122 -1.81 1.00 11.75
C LYS A 122 -0.55 0.38 11.12
N THR A 123 -0.24 0.75 9.88
CA THR A 123 0.95 0.25 9.15
C THR A 123 2.11 1.25 9.12
N ASN A 124 1.94 2.45 9.69
CA ASN A 124 2.92 3.53 9.62
C ASN A 124 4.34 3.14 10.10
N ASP A 125 4.43 2.22 11.04
CA ASP A 125 5.68 1.81 11.68
C ASP A 125 6.17 0.40 11.27
N TRP A 126 5.48 -0.28 10.35
CA TRP A 126 5.83 -1.64 9.94
C TRP A 126 7.26 -1.76 9.42
N HIS A 127 7.75 -0.75 8.72
CA HIS A 127 9.13 -0.71 8.22
C HIS A 127 10.19 -0.71 9.34
N ARG A 128 9.79 -0.40 10.59
CA ARG A 128 10.66 -0.47 11.78
C ARG A 128 10.38 -1.69 12.65
N ARG A 129 9.12 -2.15 12.69
CA ARG A 129 8.69 -3.32 13.48
C ARG A 129 9.12 -4.64 12.85
N PHE A 130 9.17 -4.68 11.54
CA PHE A 130 9.57 -5.87 10.76
C PHE A 130 10.85 -5.57 9.99
N ASN A 131 11.59 -6.64 9.62
CA ASN A 131 12.86 -6.50 8.89
C ASN A 131 12.65 -6.14 7.40
N VAL A 132 11.97 -5.00 7.14
CA VAL A 132 11.63 -4.55 5.80
C VAL A 132 12.85 -3.92 5.12
N GLU A 133 13.16 -4.35 3.90
CA GLU A 133 14.20 -3.76 3.04
C GLU A 133 13.61 -2.80 2.01
N ALA A 134 12.43 -3.14 1.47
CA ALA A 134 11.72 -2.27 0.54
C ALA A 134 10.20 -2.44 0.62
N VAL A 135 9.48 -1.36 0.34
CA VAL A 135 8.05 -1.32 0.19
C VAL A 135 7.70 -0.87 -1.23
N ILE A 136 6.95 -1.67 -1.94
CA ILE A 136 6.43 -1.38 -3.28
C ILE A 136 4.95 -1.07 -3.15
N TYR A 137 4.51 0.06 -3.67
CA TYR A 137 3.11 0.44 -3.61
C TYR A 137 2.69 1.22 -4.86
N GLY A 138 1.40 1.46 -4.99
CA GLY A 138 0.79 2.17 -6.09
C GLY A 138 -0.27 3.15 -5.64
N HIS A 139 -1.44 3.13 -6.30
CA HIS A 139 -2.64 3.89 -6.00
C HIS A 139 -2.57 5.40 -6.30
N LEU A 140 -1.45 6.07 -6.00
CA LEU A 140 -1.36 7.53 -6.07
C LEU A 140 -1.10 8.05 -7.49
N HIS A 141 -0.62 7.21 -8.40
CA HIS A 141 -0.17 7.58 -9.75
C HIS A 141 0.91 8.69 -9.77
N LEU A 142 1.75 8.71 -8.75
CA LEU A 142 2.80 9.71 -8.52
C LEU A 142 4.19 9.05 -8.42
N ARG A 143 4.57 8.30 -9.44
CA ARG A 143 5.84 7.54 -9.48
C ARG A 143 6.98 8.25 -8.74
N SER A 144 7.37 7.70 -7.61
CA SER A 144 8.38 8.29 -6.73
C SER A 144 9.19 7.20 -6.03
N SER A 145 10.37 7.57 -5.56
CA SER A 145 11.21 6.76 -4.68
C SER A 145 11.58 7.60 -3.48
N LYS A 146 11.46 7.04 -2.29
CA LYS A 146 11.89 7.67 -1.04
C LYS A 146 12.61 6.64 -0.18
N GLU A 147 13.59 7.10 0.58
CA GLU A 147 14.23 6.32 1.63
C GLU A 147 13.82 6.91 2.98
N ILE A 148 13.32 6.09 3.87
CA ILE A 148 12.90 6.47 5.22
C ILE A 148 13.41 5.40 6.18
N ASP A 149 14.19 5.81 7.16
CA ASP A 149 14.78 4.92 8.17
C ASP A 149 15.59 3.76 7.54
N GLY A 150 16.26 4.00 6.41
CA GLY A 150 17.03 3.01 5.67
C GLY A 150 16.19 2.03 4.83
N VAL A 151 14.86 2.23 4.75
CA VAL A 151 13.95 1.42 3.94
C VAL A 151 13.52 2.19 2.69
N ARG A 152 13.57 1.52 1.54
CA ARG A 152 13.11 2.09 0.26
C ARG A 152 11.59 1.97 0.14
N PHE A 153 10.95 3.07 -0.24
CA PHE A 153 9.52 3.14 -0.55
C PHE A 153 9.36 3.55 -2.02
N GLU A 154 8.83 2.64 -2.83
CA GLU A 154 8.72 2.77 -4.28
C GLU A 154 7.26 2.85 -4.71
N GLU A 155 6.81 4.05 -5.10
CA GLU A 155 5.54 4.21 -5.80
C GLU A 155 5.73 3.86 -7.27
N VAL A 156 5.10 2.79 -7.73
CA VAL A 156 5.36 2.19 -9.04
C VAL A 156 4.16 2.25 -9.99
N SER A 157 3.11 2.98 -9.65
CA SER A 157 1.92 3.08 -10.48
C SER A 157 2.25 3.44 -11.93
N LEU A 158 1.67 2.71 -12.86
CA LEU A 158 1.66 3.10 -14.27
C LEU A 158 0.62 4.22 -14.49
N GLY A 159 -0.46 4.22 -13.73
CA GLY A 159 -1.57 5.14 -13.88
C GLY A 159 -2.51 4.77 -15.03
N TYR A 160 -3.46 5.65 -15.32
CA TYR A 160 -4.38 5.46 -16.44
C TYR A 160 -3.69 5.70 -17.78
N PRO A 161 -4.17 5.08 -18.90
CA PRO A 161 -3.57 5.26 -20.22
C PRO A 161 -3.37 6.73 -20.63
N LYS A 162 -4.28 7.62 -20.25
CA LYS A 162 -4.16 9.07 -20.49
C LYS A 162 -3.00 9.76 -19.76
N GLN A 163 -2.42 9.10 -18.76
CA GLN A 163 -1.28 9.60 -17.99
C GLN A 163 0.06 9.09 -18.55
N TRP A 164 0.01 8.13 -19.47
CA TRP A 164 1.22 7.56 -20.06
C TRP A 164 1.78 8.50 -21.14
N ARG A 165 3.10 8.55 -21.21
CA ARG A 165 3.77 9.15 -22.36
C ARG A 165 3.81 8.14 -23.49
N GLN A 166 3.01 8.34 -24.53
CA GLN A 166 2.86 7.39 -25.65
C GLN A 166 4.19 7.10 -26.36
N SER A 167 5.15 8.05 -26.34
CA SER A 167 6.49 7.87 -26.91
C SER A 167 7.46 7.10 -26.02
N LYS A 168 7.07 6.78 -24.77
CA LYS A 168 7.94 6.10 -23.81
C LYS A 168 7.67 4.58 -23.87
N PRO A 169 8.70 3.73 -24.13
CA PRO A 169 8.55 2.29 -24.06
C PRO A 169 8.04 1.83 -22.70
N LEU A 170 7.23 0.78 -22.67
CA LEU A 170 6.67 0.25 -21.42
C LEU A 170 7.77 -0.23 -20.46
N ALA A 171 8.87 -0.76 -21.00
CA ALA A 171 10.04 -1.18 -20.23
C ALA A 171 10.64 -0.06 -19.37
N ASP A 172 10.56 1.21 -19.82
CA ASP A 172 11.07 2.35 -19.07
C ASP A 172 10.22 2.71 -17.82
N TYR A 173 9.05 2.08 -17.68
CA TYR A 173 8.22 2.20 -16.48
C TYR A 173 8.55 1.12 -15.44
N LEU A 174 9.33 0.10 -15.81
CA LEU A 174 9.81 -0.88 -14.85
C LEU A 174 10.80 -0.22 -13.88
N ARG A 175 10.76 -0.67 -12.64
CA ARG A 175 11.68 -0.21 -11.60
C ARG A 175 12.33 -1.42 -10.94
N PRO A 176 13.65 -1.61 -11.10
CA PRO A 176 14.38 -2.64 -10.37
C PRO A 176 14.33 -2.34 -8.86
N ILE A 177 14.00 -3.36 -8.07
CA ILE A 177 13.95 -3.26 -6.60
C ILE A 177 15.20 -3.87 -5.97
N LEU A 178 15.70 -4.96 -6.55
CA LEU A 178 16.86 -5.74 -6.08
C LEU A 178 17.95 -5.79 -7.15
#